data_fe88d4a2e569f53ae1bb084e8dcc52aa
#
_entry.id   fe88d4a2e569f53ae1bb084e8dcc52aa
#
_cell.length_a   1.000
_cell.length_b   1.000
_cell.length_c   1.000
_cell.angle_alpha   90.00
_cell.angle_beta   90.00
_cell.angle_gamma   90.00
#
_symmetry.space_group_name_H-M   'P 1'
#
loop_
_entity.id
_entity.type
_entity.pdbx_description
1 polymer ?
#
loop_
_entity_poly.entity_id
_entity_poly.type
_entity_poly.pdbx_seq_one_letter_code
_entity_poly.pdbx_strand_id
1 'polypeptide(L)'
;MKWIKRVSVVLVVLIVASVGAGYLWLRTSLPRIDGEIQLPGLRASIEVIRDRNAVPHIRAQSEHDVYFALGFIHAQDRLFQMEIMRRLGAGRTSEIMGARTVGIDRLMRTLGLYRLAE
;
A
#
# COMPACT_ATOMS: atom_id res chain seq x y z
N MET A 1 -32.32 -24.38 -28.96
CA MET A 1 -32.44 -22.91 -28.67
C MET A 1 -32.65 -22.58 -27.19
N LYS A 2 -33.59 -23.22 -26.44
CA LYS A 2 -33.83 -22.93 -25.01
C LYS A 2 -32.61 -23.26 -24.10
N TRP A 3 -31.85 -24.32 -24.39
CA TRP A 3 -30.68 -24.72 -23.63
C TRP A 3 -29.53 -23.72 -23.77
N ILE A 4 -29.26 -23.22 -24.96
CA ILE A 4 -28.21 -22.19 -25.22
C ILE A 4 -28.52 -20.92 -24.40
N LYS A 5 -29.76 -20.46 -24.38
CA LYS A 5 -30.20 -19.30 -23.58
C LYS A 5 -29.94 -19.52 -22.07
N ARG A 6 -30.25 -20.74 -21.56
CA ARG A 6 -29.99 -21.09 -20.14
C ARG A 6 -28.50 -21.07 -19.81
N VAL A 7 -27.68 -21.68 -20.68
CA VAL A 7 -26.24 -21.69 -20.52
C VAL A 7 -25.66 -20.25 -20.55
N SER A 8 -26.10 -19.41 -21.50
CA SER A 8 -25.68 -18.00 -21.55
C SER A 8 -26.07 -17.22 -20.30
N VAL A 9 -27.29 -17.42 -19.78
CA VAL A 9 -27.70 -16.75 -18.53
C VAL A 9 -26.84 -17.20 -17.34
N VAL A 10 -26.58 -18.49 -17.20
CA VAL A 10 -25.72 -19.02 -16.12
C VAL A 10 -24.32 -18.44 -16.22
N LEU A 11 -23.76 -18.38 -17.43
CA LEU A 11 -22.41 -17.83 -17.65
C LEU A 11 -22.36 -16.34 -17.30
N VAL A 12 -23.34 -15.55 -17.68
CA VAL A 12 -23.44 -14.13 -17.31
C VAL A 12 -23.55 -13.98 -15.80
N VAL A 13 -24.35 -14.77 -15.11
CA VAL A 13 -24.48 -14.73 -13.64
C VAL A 13 -23.15 -15.06 -12.97
N LEU A 14 -22.44 -16.07 -13.46
CA LEU A 14 -21.12 -16.45 -12.92
C LEU A 14 -20.09 -15.32 -13.12
N ILE A 15 -20.08 -14.66 -14.28
CA ILE A 15 -19.19 -13.53 -14.54
C ILE A 15 -19.52 -12.37 -13.58
N VAL A 16 -20.79 -12.00 -13.46
CA VAL A 16 -21.21 -10.92 -12.56
C VAL A 16 -20.87 -11.24 -11.11
N ALA A 17 -21.10 -12.48 -10.66
CA ALA A 17 -20.73 -12.92 -9.32
C ALA A 17 -19.21 -12.87 -9.08
N SER A 18 -18.43 -13.32 -10.06
CA SER A 18 -16.96 -13.29 -9.97
C SER A 18 -16.41 -11.86 -9.92
N VAL A 19 -16.93 -10.96 -10.75
CA VAL A 19 -16.57 -9.53 -10.74
C VAL A 19 -16.97 -8.89 -9.41
N GLY A 20 -18.18 -9.18 -8.92
CA GLY A 20 -18.64 -8.68 -7.62
C GLY A 20 -17.79 -9.17 -6.45
N ALA A 21 -17.49 -10.46 -6.43
CA ALA A 21 -16.60 -11.04 -5.40
C ALA A 21 -15.18 -10.44 -5.46
N GLY A 22 -14.61 -10.28 -6.66
CA GLY A 22 -13.33 -9.64 -6.87
C GLY A 22 -13.32 -8.18 -6.39
N TYR A 23 -14.37 -7.42 -6.69
CA TYR A 23 -14.51 -6.05 -6.22
C TYR A 23 -14.59 -5.97 -4.69
N LEU A 24 -15.40 -6.81 -4.06
CA LEU A 24 -15.50 -6.86 -2.59
C LEU A 24 -14.16 -7.24 -1.95
N TRP A 25 -13.47 -8.22 -2.52
CA TRP A 25 -12.15 -8.62 -2.06
C TRP A 25 -11.12 -7.48 -2.17
N LEU A 26 -11.08 -6.77 -3.29
CA LEU A 26 -10.22 -5.60 -3.47
C LEU A 26 -10.53 -4.47 -2.47
N ARG A 27 -11.82 -4.26 -2.15
CA ARG A 27 -12.20 -3.26 -1.14
C ARG A 27 -11.65 -3.57 0.24
N THR A 28 -11.44 -4.83 0.60
CA THR A 28 -10.84 -5.19 1.90
C THR A 28 -9.36 -4.80 2.00
N SER A 29 -8.70 -4.58 0.86
CA SER A 29 -7.29 -4.15 0.79
C SER A 29 -7.12 -2.63 0.91
N LEU A 30 -8.22 -1.86 0.85
CA LEU A 30 -8.14 -0.41 0.98
C LEU A 30 -7.84 0.00 2.43
N PRO A 31 -6.97 0.98 2.64
CA PRO A 31 -6.68 1.48 3.98
C PRO A 31 -7.92 2.15 4.59
N ARG A 32 -8.00 2.07 5.89
CA ARG A 32 -9.04 2.77 6.66
C ARG A 32 -8.61 4.23 6.85
N ILE A 33 -9.28 5.16 6.15
CA ILE A 33 -8.93 6.59 6.16
C ILE A 33 -9.85 7.45 7.04
N ASP A 34 -10.99 6.88 7.48
CA ASP A 34 -11.98 7.57 8.31
C ASP A 34 -12.12 6.88 9.68
N GLY A 35 -12.47 7.69 10.68
CA GLY A 35 -12.71 7.24 12.04
C GLY A 35 -11.46 7.28 12.91
N GLU A 36 -11.53 6.65 14.09
CA GLU A 36 -10.45 6.58 15.05
C GLU A 36 -9.64 5.29 14.88
N ILE A 37 -8.31 5.43 14.89
CA ILE A 37 -7.37 4.32 14.80
C ILE A 37 -6.44 4.39 16.00
N GLN A 38 -6.38 3.35 16.81
CA GLN A 38 -5.45 3.24 17.92
C GLN A 38 -4.13 2.66 17.44
N LEU A 39 -3.05 3.42 17.61
CA LEU A 39 -1.70 3.02 17.20
C LEU A 39 -0.77 3.01 18.41
N PRO A 40 -0.05 1.92 18.65
CA PRO A 40 1.01 1.89 19.65
C PRO A 40 2.16 2.77 19.19
N GLY A 41 2.73 3.55 20.11
CA GLY A 41 3.89 4.42 19.82
C GLY A 41 3.57 5.92 19.78
N LEU A 42 2.32 6.33 19.74
CA LEU A 42 1.92 7.72 19.92
C LEU A 42 2.01 8.13 21.40
N ARG A 43 2.45 9.36 21.66
CA ARG A 43 2.51 9.95 23.01
C ARG A 43 1.22 10.67 23.39
N ALA A 44 0.53 11.24 22.39
CA ALA A 44 -0.75 11.90 22.52
C ALA A 44 -1.64 11.63 21.29
N SER A 45 -2.93 11.97 21.40
CA SER A 45 -3.83 11.89 20.25
C SER A 45 -3.43 12.90 19.19
N ILE A 46 -3.51 12.48 17.95
CA ILE A 46 -3.27 13.30 16.76
C ILE A 46 -4.54 13.40 15.92
N GLU A 47 -4.67 14.49 15.21
CA GLU A 47 -5.74 14.69 14.25
C GLU A 47 -5.17 14.73 12.84
N VAL A 48 -5.77 13.96 11.93
CA VAL A 48 -5.42 13.96 10.52
C VAL A 48 -6.65 14.32 9.71
N ILE A 49 -6.59 15.45 9.02
CA ILE A 49 -7.69 15.92 8.17
C ILE A 49 -7.24 15.84 6.72
N ARG A 50 -7.99 15.12 5.89
CA ARG A 50 -7.74 15.09 4.45
C ARG A 50 -8.62 16.14 3.75
N ASP A 51 -7.99 17.01 2.95
CA ASP A 51 -8.71 18.00 2.18
C ASP A 51 -9.39 17.39 0.93
N ARG A 52 -10.08 18.24 0.14
CA ARG A 52 -10.77 17.83 -1.09
C ARG A 52 -9.84 17.21 -2.16
N ASN A 53 -8.54 17.45 -2.07
CA ASN A 53 -7.51 16.89 -2.96
C ASN A 53 -6.84 15.65 -2.33
N ALA A 54 -7.40 15.12 -1.22
CA ALA A 54 -6.87 14.04 -0.41
C ALA A 54 -5.49 14.33 0.22
N VAL A 55 -5.08 15.60 0.31
CA VAL A 55 -3.83 15.99 0.98
C VAL A 55 -4.05 15.90 2.49
N PRO A 56 -3.23 15.13 3.23
CA PRO A 56 -3.36 14.99 4.68
C PRO A 56 -2.74 16.19 5.41
N HIS A 57 -3.49 16.77 6.31
CA HIS A 57 -3.05 17.80 7.25
C HIS A 57 -2.95 17.19 8.64
N ILE A 58 -1.75 17.17 9.21
CA ILE A 58 -1.46 16.54 10.51
C ILE A 58 -1.41 17.62 11.57
N ARG A 59 -2.16 17.43 12.66
CA ARG A 59 -2.12 18.24 13.89
C ARG A 59 -1.71 17.35 15.03
N ALA A 60 -0.58 17.63 15.68
CA ALA A 60 -0.06 16.91 16.84
C ALA A 60 0.57 17.89 17.83
N GLN A 61 0.76 17.42 19.07
CA GLN A 61 1.34 18.22 20.16
C GLN A 61 2.84 18.06 20.28
N SER A 62 3.44 17.04 19.64
CA SER A 62 4.87 16.79 19.68
C SER A 62 5.42 16.52 18.29
N GLU A 63 6.69 16.87 18.08
CA GLU A 63 7.42 16.57 16.83
C GLU A 63 7.49 15.07 16.56
N HIS A 64 7.70 14.27 17.62
CA HIS A 64 7.68 12.81 17.52
C HIS A 64 6.37 12.29 16.91
N ASP A 65 5.22 12.78 17.40
CA ASP A 65 3.91 12.33 16.94
C ASP A 65 3.60 12.81 15.52
N VAL A 66 4.11 14.01 15.12
CA VAL A 66 4.02 14.48 13.72
C VAL A 66 4.75 13.52 12.78
N TYR A 67 6.00 13.16 13.08
CA TYR A 67 6.76 12.24 12.22
C TYR A 67 6.19 10.83 12.22
N PHE A 68 5.70 10.37 13.37
CA PHE A 68 5.01 9.08 13.44
C PHE A 68 3.77 9.05 12.54
N ALA A 69 2.92 10.07 12.63
CA ALA A 69 1.72 10.21 11.81
C ALA A 69 2.06 10.32 10.31
N LEU A 70 3.08 11.09 9.97
CA LEU A 70 3.55 11.24 8.59
C LEU A 70 3.97 9.88 8.01
N GLY A 71 4.77 9.11 8.75
CA GLY A 71 5.18 7.77 8.34
C GLY A 71 3.99 6.82 8.16
N PHE A 72 3.03 6.85 9.09
CA PHE A 72 1.82 6.05 9.01
C PHE A 72 0.96 6.38 7.78
N ILE A 73 0.76 7.68 7.51
CA ILE A 73 0.00 8.16 6.34
C ILE A 73 0.70 7.78 5.04
N HIS A 74 2.02 7.93 4.98
CA HIS A 74 2.79 7.47 3.82
C HIS A 74 2.63 5.98 3.58
N ALA A 75 2.62 5.17 4.65
CA ALA A 75 2.38 3.74 4.54
C ALA A 75 0.95 3.42 4.06
N GLN A 76 -0.06 4.16 4.56
CA GLN A 76 -1.43 4.01 4.05
C GLN A 76 -1.56 4.29 2.55
N ASP A 77 -0.91 5.34 2.08
CA ASP A 77 -1.10 5.84 0.71
C ASP A 77 -0.13 5.17 -0.28
N ARG A 78 1.08 4.78 0.17
CA ARG A 78 2.19 4.43 -0.71
C ARG A 78 3.08 3.30 -0.20
N LEU A 79 2.53 2.34 0.53
CA LEU A 79 3.29 1.23 1.10
C LEU A 79 4.14 0.49 0.06
N PHE A 80 3.57 0.21 -1.11
CA PHE A 80 4.29 -0.48 -2.18
C PHE A 80 5.51 0.33 -2.67
N GLN A 81 5.37 1.64 -2.83
CA GLN A 81 6.49 2.50 -3.25
C GLN A 81 7.58 2.56 -2.17
N MET A 82 7.19 2.66 -0.89
CA MET A 82 8.14 2.64 0.23
C MET A 82 8.92 1.32 0.25
N GLU A 83 8.24 0.19 0.09
CA GLU A 83 8.87 -1.12 0.07
C GLU A 83 9.82 -1.31 -1.13
N ILE A 84 9.43 -0.86 -2.32
CA ILE A 84 10.31 -0.90 -3.49
C ILE A 84 11.56 -0.04 -3.28
N MET A 85 11.42 1.18 -2.73
CA MET A 85 12.56 2.06 -2.47
C MET A 85 13.49 1.48 -1.40
N ARG A 86 12.94 0.91 -0.33
CA ARG A 86 13.71 0.20 0.70
C ARG A 86 14.51 -0.97 0.11
N ARG A 87 13.88 -1.78 -0.74
CA ARG A 87 14.54 -2.89 -1.43
C ARG A 87 15.58 -2.42 -2.43
N LEU A 88 15.29 -1.34 -3.15
CA LEU A 88 16.25 -0.74 -4.07
C LEU A 88 17.52 -0.32 -3.33
N GLY A 89 17.40 0.44 -2.24
CA GLY A 89 18.54 0.85 -1.42
C GLY A 89 19.34 -0.34 -0.86
N ALA A 90 18.64 -1.42 -0.46
CA ALA A 90 19.25 -2.64 0.05
C ALA A 90 19.81 -3.57 -1.06
N GLY A 91 19.59 -3.27 -2.34
CA GLY A 91 19.97 -4.13 -3.47
C GLY A 91 19.21 -5.47 -3.47
N ARG A 92 17.88 -5.44 -3.24
CA ARG A 92 16.99 -6.59 -3.09
C ARG A 92 15.75 -6.52 -3.97
N THR A 93 15.74 -5.67 -5.00
CA THR A 93 14.60 -5.51 -5.90
C THR A 93 14.31 -6.77 -6.72
N SER A 94 15.32 -7.57 -7.02
CA SER A 94 15.16 -8.82 -7.77
C SER A 94 14.34 -9.90 -7.06
N GLU A 95 14.18 -9.80 -5.75
CA GLU A 95 13.29 -10.69 -4.97
C GLU A 95 11.82 -10.56 -5.38
N ILE A 96 11.43 -9.38 -5.88
CA ILE A 96 10.05 -9.08 -6.32
C ILE A 96 9.97 -8.96 -7.83
N MET A 97 10.92 -8.24 -8.45
CA MET A 97 10.91 -7.91 -9.88
C MET A 97 11.59 -8.97 -10.77
N GLY A 98 12.22 -9.97 -10.15
CA GLY A 98 12.91 -11.05 -10.84
C GLY A 98 14.26 -10.67 -11.46
N ALA A 99 14.75 -11.50 -12.36
CA ALA A 99 16.11 -11.43 -12.89
C ALA A 99 16.48 -10.10 -13.58
N ARG A 100 15.49 -9.34 -14.06
CA ARG A 100 15.71 -8.07 -14.77
C ARG A 100 16.39 -7.01 -13.91
N THR A 101 16.23 -7.08 -12.59
CA THR A 101 16.76 -6.07 -11.64
C THR A 101 18.03 -6.52 -10.91
N VAL A 102 18.57 -7.70 -11.21
CA VAL A 102 19.81 -8.21 -10.59
C VAL A 102 21.00 -7.26 -10.81
N GLY A 103 21.07 -6.61 -11.98
CA GLY A 103 22.14 -5.66 -12.29
C GLY A 103 22.12 -4.45 -11.36
N ILE A 104 20.93 -3.87 -11.14
CA ILE A 104 20.78 -2.72 -10.23
C ILE A 104 21.02 -3.14 -8.77
N ASP A 105 20.57 -4.33 -8.36
CA ASP A 105 20.81 -4.84 -7.01
C ASP A 105 22.31 -5.00 -6.72
N ARG A 106 23.09 -5.53 -7.68
CA ARG A 106 24.54 -5.62 -7.56
C ARG A 106 25.18 -4.24 -7.39
N LEU A 107 24.77 -3.25 -8.20
CA LEU A 107 25.24 -1.87 -8.10
C LEU A 107 24.97 -1.29 -6.71
N MET A 108 23.73 -1.40 -6.22
CA MET A 108 23.34 -0.85 -4.92
C MET A 108 24.11 -1.51 -3.77
N ARG A 109 24.35 -2.82 -3.83
CA ARG A 109 25.19 -3.53 -2.85
C ARG A 109 26.67 -3.11 -2.92
N THR A 110 27.17 -2.85 -4.11
CA THR A 110 28.57 -2.36 -4.29
C THR A 110 28.73 -0.95 -3.73
N LEU A 111 27.74 -0.07 -3.93
CA LEU A 111 27.74 1.29 -3.33
C LEU A 111 27.62 1.26 -1.80
N GLY A 112 27.00 0.23 -1.25
CA GLY A 112 26.92 0.00 0.20
C GLY A 112 26.08 1.03 0.96
N LEU A 113 25.22 1.81 0.28
CA LEU A 113 24.44 2.90 0.89
C LEU A 113 23.55 2.43 2.04
N TYR A 114 22.98 1.24 1.93
CA TYR A 114 22.15 0.66 2.98
C TYR A 114 22.91 0.43 4.28
N ARG A 115 24.17 -0.02 4.20
CA ARG A 115 25.03 -0.23 5.39
C ARG A 115 25.47 1.07 6.06
N LEU A 116 25.46 2.19 5.32
CA LEU A 116 25.76 3.50 5.88
C LEU A 116 24.56 4.13 6.58
N ALA A 117 23.36 3.61 6.34
CA ALA A 117 22.10 4.11 6.90
C ALA A 117 21.60 3.29 8.13
N GLU A 118 22.19 2.13 8.41
CA GLU A 118 21.99 1.33 9.63
C GLU A 118 22.87 1.86 10.78
#